data_8c8a374003a29723cfaaae84b2dd7311
#
_entry.id   8c8a374003a29723cfaaae84b2dd7311
#
_cell.length_a   1.000
_cell.length_b   1.000
_cell.length_c   1.000
_cell.angle_alpha   90.00
_cell.angle_beta   90.00
_cell.angle_gamma   90.00
#
_symmetry.space_group_name_H-M   'P 1'
#
loop_
_entity.id
_entity.type
_entity.pdbx_description
1 polymer ?
#
loop_
_entity_poly.entity_id
_entity_poly.type
_entity_poly.pdbx_seq_one_letter_code
_entity_poly.pdbx_strand_id
1 'polypeptide(L)'
;MKGADPVFMRILIVRHAEPDYVHDSLTEKGRAEAALLGKRLSRIEASAYYVSPLGRAKETASYTLRLVGKNAVTLPWLAEFRGYTLDHQSGKKRIPWDYHTDEWVRHKQLLDRDDWTDDPLMLGGNVKQIWDETKDGMDVLLQKHGYRRQNGIYLCENNTDETIILFRHFGIGMAILAHLINVSPLPLWQGFLCVPSAVTTVVTQERRKGEVEFRCVSLGDASHLLQEKQNPSLAGLFPECYNGIDSTDPNKWPAHEEAQAILK
;
A
#
# COMPACT_ATOMS: atom_id res chain seq x y z
N MET A 1 25.49 14.75 -28.45
CA MET A 1 25.58 14.94 -27.00
C MET A 1 24.90 13.76 -26.34
N LYS A 2 25.61 12.93 -25.56
CA LYS A 2 24.95 11.99 -24.66
C LYS A 2 24.24 12.86 -23.61
N GLY A 3 22.92 12.86 -23.59
CA GLY A 3 22.17 13.49 -22.51
C GLY A 3 22.59 12.88 -21.17
N ALA A 4 22.63 13.68 -20.12
CA ALA A 4 22.81 13.15 -18.77
C ALA A 4 21.71 12.11 -18.50
N ASP A 5 22.05 11.04 -17.77
CA ASP A 5 21.07 10.04 -17.39
C ASP A 5 19.92 10.73 -16.61
N PRO A 6 18.66 10.32 -16.81
CA PRO A 6 17.55 10.96 -16.14
C PRO A 6 17.66 10.75 -14.63
N VAL A 7 17.67 11.86 -13.89
CA VAL A 7 17.62 11.86 -12.42
C VAL A 7 16.19 11.68 -11.97
N PHE A 8 15.90 10.70 -11.12
CA PHE A 8 14.58 10.45 -10.56
C PHE A 8 14.66 9.84 -9.16
N MET A 9 13.83 10.33 -8.27
CA MET A 9 13.61 9.69 -6.97
C MET A 9 12.85 8.37 -7.16
N ARG A 10 13.19 7.35 -6.37
CA ARG A 10 12.46 6.09 -6.30
C ARG A 10 11.81 5.90 -4.94
N ILE A 11 10.56 5.47 -4.96
CA ILE A 11 9.84 5.05 -3.77
C ILE A 11 9.54 3.56 -3.93
N LEU A 12 10.08 2.73 -3.05
CA LEU A 12 9.75 1.30 -2.98
C LEU A 12 8.70 1.11 -1.89
N ILE A 13 7.49 0.77 -2.30
CA ILE A 13 6.34 0.54 -1.44
C ILE A 13 6.23 -0.97 -1.22
N VAL A 14 6.63 -1.45 -0.04
CA VAL A 14 6.80 -2.87 0.28
C VAL A 14 5.67 -3.36 1.17
N ARG A 15 4.91 -4.39 0.75
CA ARG A 15 3.95 -5.06 1.62
C ARG A 15 4.68 -5.97 2.60
N HIS A 16 4.22 -6.05 3.85
CA HIS A 16 4.71 -7.06 4.79
C HIS A 16 4.60 -8.47 4.20
N ALA A 17 5.45 -9.39 4.64
CA ALA A 17 5.43 -10.80 4.29
C ALA A 17 4.20 -11.50 4.91
N GLU A 18 4.01 -12.80 4.65
CA GLU A 18 2.84 -13.54 5.12
C GLU A 18 2.61 -13.36 6.63
N PRO A 19 1.45 -12.80 7.03
CA PRO A 19 1.20 -12.41 8.41
C PRO A 19 0.66 -13.53 9.27
N ASP A 20 1.03 -13.52 10.54
CA ASP A 20 0.29 -14.07 11.66
C ASP A 20 -0.48 -12.92 12.32
N TYR A 21 -1.76 -12.79 11.99
CA TYR A 21 -2.59 -11.69 12.51
C TYR A 21 -2.87 -11.80 14.01
N VAL A 22 -2.83 -13.01 14.57
CA VAL A 22 -3.09 -13.24 15.99
C VAL A 22 -2.01 -12.60 16.86
N HIS A 23 -0.75 -12.73 16.43
CA HIS A 23 0.41 -12.23 17.17
C HIS A 23 1.00 -10.95 16.57
N ASP A 24 0.36 -10.37 15.55
CA ASP A 24 0.88 -9.22 14.76
C ASP A 24 2.36 -9.42 14.35
N SER A 25 2.66 -10.60 13.85
CA SER A 25 4.00 -11.06 13.46
C SER A 25 3.98 -11.72 12.08
N LEU A 26 5.01 -12.46 11.73
CA LEU A 26 5.07 -13.26 10.51
C LEU A 26 4.89 -14.75 10.82
N THR A 27 4.27 -15.48 9.88
CA THR A 27 4.31 -16.95 9.88
C THR A 27 5.73 -17.44 9.58
N GLU A 28 5.97 -18.75 9.68
CA GLU A 28 7.24 -19.34 9.25
C GLU A 28 7.51 -19.08 7.75
N LYS A 29 6.48 -19.22 6.91
CA LYS A 29 6.53 -18.87 5.49
C LYS A 29 6.82 -17.40 5.30
N GLY A 30 6.16 -16.50 6.03
CA GLY A 30 6.39 -15.07 5.98
C GLY A 30 7.83 -14.68 6.34
N ARG A 31 8.46 -15.37 7.30
CA ARG A 31 9.89 -15.17 7.62
C ARG A 31 10.80 -15.58 6.47
N ALA A 32 10.50 -16.69 5.79
CA ALA A 32 11.24 -17.09 4.59
C ALA A 32 11.08 -16.06 3.45
N GLU A 33 9.86 -15.58 3.20
CA GLU A 33 9.59 -14.51 2.24
C GLU A 33 10.36 -13.22 2.58
N ALA A 34 10.32 -12.80 3.85
CA ALA A 34 11.02 -11.61 4.33
C ALA A 34 12.55 -11.73 4.21
N ALA A 35 13.10 -12.92 4.37
CA ALA A 35 14.53 -13.18 4.18
C ALA A 35 14.95 -13.00 2.71
N LEU A 36 14.17 -13.50 1.77
CA LEU A 36 14.43 -13.32 0.33
C LEU A 36 14.25 -11.85 -0.09
N LEU A 37 13.20 -11.21 0.39
CA LEU A 37 12.99 -9.78 0.20
C LEU A 37 14.17 -8.95 0.74
N GLY A 38 14.66 -9.29 1.93
CA GLY A 38 15.81 -8.64 2.56
C GLY A 38 17.07 -8.72 1.67
N LYS A 39 17.37 -9.91 1.11
CA LYS A 39 18.47 -10.10 0.16
C LYS A 39 18.31 -9.25 -1.10
N ARG A 40 17.07 -9.12 -1.61
CA ARG A 40 16.79 -8.27 -2.77
C ARG A 40 17.01 -6.80 -2.45
N LEU A 41 16.40 -6.31 -1.38
CA LEU A 41 16.42 -4.89 -1.02
C LEU A 41 17.79 -4.45 -0.50
N SER A 42 18.60 -5.33 0.08
CA SER A 42 19.96 -4.98 0.53
C SER A 42 20.93 -4.65 -0.62
N ARG A 43 20.56 -4.98 -1.86
CA ARG A 43 21.34 -4.62 -3.07
C ARG A 43 21.00 -3.23 -3.60
N ILE A 44 20.00 -2.58 -3.02
CA ILE A 44 19.53 -1.26 -3.41
C ILE A 44 20.05 -0.25 -2.42
N GLU A 45 20.82 0.73 -2.90
CA GLU A 45 21.21 1.86 -2.08
C GLU A 45 19.97 2.73 -1.82
N ALA A 46 19.55 2.80 -0.56
CA ALA A 46 18.42 3.61 -0.13
C ALA A 46 18.88 4.63 0.92
N SER A 47 18.43 5.88 0.74
CA SER A 47 18.76 6.99 1.63
C SER A 47 17.94 6.95 2.93
N ALA A 48 16.72 6.43 2.88
CA ALA A 48 15.83 6.36 4.03
C ALA A 48 14.91 5.14 4.02
N TYR A 49 14.57 4.68 5.22
CA TYR A 49 13.68 3.56 5.47
C TYR A 49 12.57 4.00 6.42
N TYR A 50 11.32 3.71 6.06
CA TYR A 50 10.14 4.02 6.83
C TYR A 50 9.33 2.75 7.06
N VAL A 51 8.69 2.65 8.21
CA VAL A 51 7.97 1.42 8.58
C VAL A 51 6.68 1.74 9.31
N SER A 52 5.66 0.93 9.03
CA SER A 52 4.41 0.87 9.79
C SER A 52 4.67 0.58 11.28
N PRO A 53 3.84 1.08 12.20
CA PRO A 53 3.93 0.73 13.61
C PRO A 53 3.63 -0.74 13.92
N LEU A 54 2.95 -1.48 13.00
CA LEU A 54 2.50 -2.85 13.22
C LEU A 54 3.63 -3.87 13.15
N GLY A 55 3.55 -4.89 14.01
CA GLY A 55 4.62 -5.87 14.24
C GLY A 55 5.05 -6.62 12.98
N ARG A 56 4.09 -7.13 12.19
CA ARG A 56 4.37 -7.84 10.92
C ARG A 56 5.15 -7.01 9.90
N ALA A 57 4.92 -5.70 9.83
CA ALA A 57 5.68 -4.81 8.95
C ALA A 57 7.09 -4.54 9.51
N LYS A 58 7.21 -4.34 10.82
CA LYS A 58 8.51 -4.20 11.50
C LYS A 58 9.36 -5.46 11.39
N GLU A 59 8.75 -6.64 11.58
CA GLU A 59 9.46 -7.91 11.42
C GLU A 59 9.93 -8.07 9.98
N THR A 60 9.09 -7.80 8.97
CA THR A 60 9.49 -7.81 7.56
C THR A 60 10.67 -6.87 7.29
N ALA A 61 10.58 -5.62 7.74
CA ALA A 61 11.64 -4.62 7.56
C ALA A 61 12.97 -5.06 8.19
N SER A 62 12.91 -5.74 9.34
CA SER A 62 14.09 -6.13 10.11
C SER A 62 15.07 -7.00 9.32
N TYR A 63 14.59 -7.82 8.39
CA TYR A 63 15.44 -8.65 7.52
C TYR A 63 16.29 -7.81 6.56
N THR A 64 15.71 -6.75 5.99
CA THR A 64 16.47 -5.80 5.16
C THR A 64 17.42 -4.96 6.02
N LEU A 65 16.89 -4.35 7.08
CA LEU A 65 17.62 -3.38 7.91
C LEU A 65 18.86 -3.99 8.55
N ARG A 66 18.81 -5.25 9.00
CA ARG A 66 19.97 -5.97 9.52
C ARG A 66 21.07 -6.15 8.47
N LEU A 67 20.71 -6.44 7.21
CA LEU A 67 21.68 -6.65 6.14
C LEU A 67 22.38 -5.35 5.72
N VAL A 68 21.67 -4.22 5.77
CA VAL A 68 22.23 -2.92 5.37
C VAL A 68 22.80 -2.10 6.54
N GLY A 69 22.65 -2.56 7.79
CA GLY A 69 23.11 -1.84 8.98
C GLY A 69 22.40 -0.50 9.20
N LYS A 70 21.13 -0.39 8.86
CA LYS A 70 20.32 0.83 8.95
C LYS A 70 19.14 0.67 9.90
N ASN A 71 18.51 1.78 10.26
CA ASN A 71 17.27 1.85 11.02
C ASN A 71 16.16 2.43 10.16
N ALA A 72 14.91 2.10 10.48
CA ALA A 72 13.74 2.70 9.88
C ALA A 72 13.04 3.66 10.84
N VAL A 73 12.48 4.74 10.31
CA VAL A 73 11.61 5.65 11.04
C VAL A 73 10.20 5.08 11.05
N THR A 74 9.64 4.88 12.24
CA THR A 74 8.23 4.43 12.36
C THR A 74 7.29 5.61 12.11
N LEU A 75 6.37 5.43 11.15
CA LEU A 75 5.35 6.42 10.81
C LEU A 75 3.97 5.87 11.16
N PRO A 76 3.23 6.46 12.13
CA PRO A 76 1.92 5.94 12.56
C PRO A 76 0.91 5.81 11.44
N TRP A 77 0.88 6.72 10.49
CA TRP A 77 -0.04 6.72 9.34
C TRP A 77 0.27 5.63 8.30
N LEU A 78 1.43 4.96 8.35
CA LEU A 78 1.74 3.78 7.54
C LEU A 78 1.11 2.49 8.07
N ALA A 79 0.37 2.53 9.20
CA ALA A 79 -0.47 1.40 9.61
C ALA A 79 -1.43 1.01 8.48
N GLU A 80 -2.04 -0.21 8.56
CA GLU A 80 -3.03 -0.59 7.55
C GLU A 80 -4.13 0.46 7.48
N PHE A 81 -4.70 0.66 6.30
CA PHE A 81 -5.78 1.63 6.07
C PHE A 81 -6.98 1.27 6.95
N ARG A 82 -7.12 1.97 8.07
CA ARG A 82 -8.12 1.71 9.12
C ARG A 82 -9.47 2.36 8.83
N GLY A 83 -9.66 2.91 7.63
CA GLY A 83 -10.95 3.41 7.18
C GLY A 83 -11.95 2.27 7.14
N TYR A 84 -13.16 2.52 7.62
CA TYR A 84 -14.28 1.61 7.50
C TYR A 84 -15.52 2.36 7.03
N THR A 85 -16.42 1.63 6.42
CA THR A 85 -17.76 2.06 6.07
C THR A 85 -18.78 1.20 6.84
N LEU A 86 -20.04 1.54 6.78
CA LEU A 86 -21.10 0.72 7.34
C LEU A 86 -21.85 0.03 6.19
N ASP A 87 -21.93 -1.27 6.28
CA ASP A 87 -22.78 -2.05 5.38
C ASP A 87 -24.24 -1.64 5.54
N HIS A 88 -24.89 -1.27 4.43
CA HIS A 88 -26.26 -0.70 4.45
C HIS A 88 -27.34 -1.69 4.89
N GLN A 89 -27.10 -2.99 4.75
CA GLN A 89 -28.08 -4.01 5.12
C GLN A 89 -27.92 -4.47 6.57
N SER A 90 -26.69 -4.71 6.99
CA SER A 90 -26.40 -5.26 8.32
C SER A 90 -25.99 -4.22 9.36
N GLY A 91 -25.61 -3.00 8.94
CA GLY A 91 -25.04 -1.96 9.81
C GLY A 91 -23.66 -2.31 10.38
N LYS A 92 -23.05 -3.42 9.94
CA LYS A 92 -21.72 -3.84 10.39
C LYS A 92 -20.62 -3.00 9.73
N LYS A 93 -19.49 -2.88 10.40
CA LYS A 93 -18.29 -2.29 9.82
C LYS A 93 -17.78 -3.15 8.67
N ARG A 94 -17.41 -2.48 7.59
CA ARG A 94 -16.88 -3.08 6.36
C ARG A 94 -15.65 -2.32 5.93
N ILE A 95 -14.61 -3.00 5.47
CA ILE A 95 -13.44 -2.34 4.89
C ILE A 95 -13.76 -1.78 3.50
N PRO A 96 -13.17 -0.64 3.09
CA PRO A 96 -13.56 0.06 1.86
C PRO A 96 -13.32 -0.70 0.55
N TRP A 97 -12.61 -1.80 0.56
CA TRP A 97 -12.35 -2.65 -0.60
C TRP A 97 -13.03 -4.02 -0.56
N ASP A 98 -13.89 -4.25 0.43
CA ASP A 98 -14.68 -5.47 0.56
C ASP A 98 -16.08 -5.27 -0.06
N TYR A 99 -16.11 -4.97 -1.36
CA TYR A 99 -17.33 -4.82 -2.14
C TYR A 99 -17.32 -5.78 -3.33
N HIS A 100 -18.46 -6.44 -3.60
CA HIS A 100 -18.61 -7.18 -4.84
C HIS A 100 -18.64 -6.23 -6.04
N THR A 101 -18.19 -6.73 -7.20
CA THR A 101 -18.07 -5.90 -8.41
C THR A 101 -19.38 -5.24 -8.79
N ASP A 102 -20.52 -5.93 -8.67
CA ASP A 102 -21.83 -5.39 -9.02
C ASP A 102 -22.34 -4.32 -8.04
N GLU A 103 -21.79 -4.25 -6.83
CA GLU A 103 -22.09 -3.20 -5.87
C GLU A 103 -21.43 -1.88 -6.30
N TRP A 104 -20.11 -1.89 -6.53
CA TRP A 104 -19.35 -0.66 -6.70
C TRP A 104 -19.30 -0.13 -8.15
N VAL A 105 -19.44 -0.98 -9.20
CA VAL A 105 -19.34 -0.51 -10.61
C VAL A 105 -20.45 0.47 -11.02
N ARG A 106 -21.55 0.50 -10.27
CA ARG A 106 -22.65 1.45 -10.51
C ARG A 106 -22.41 2.82 -9.89
N HIS A 107 -21.45 2.93 -9.00
CA HIS A 107 -21.11 4.13 -8.24
C HIS A 107 -19.97 4.88 -8.91
N LYS A 108 -20.30 5.69 -9.93
CA LYS A 108 -19.29 6.43 -10.71
C LYS A 108 -18.46 7.39 -9.87
N GLN A 109 -19.02 7.93 -8.79
CA GLN A 109 -18.33 8.83 -7.87
C GLN A 109 -17.15 8.15 -7.18
N LEU A 110 -17.19 6.84 -6.97
CA LEU A 110 -16.06 6.07 -6.43
C LEU A 110 -14.80 6.12 -7.30
N LEU A 111 -14.93 6.48 -8.58
CA LEU A 111 -13.81 6.64 -9.50
C LEU A 111 -13.27 8.06 -9.53
N ASP A 112 -13.97 9.02 -8.91
CA ASP A 112 -13.51 10.41 -8.83
C ASP A 112 -12.35 10.53 -7.84
N ARG A 113 -11.30 11.25 -8.25
CA ARG A 113 -10.08 11.42 -7.44
C ARG A 113 -10.34 12.15 -6.12
N ASP A 114 -11.21 13.14 -6.14
CA ASP A 114 -11.39 14.08 -5.03
C ASP A 114 -12.63 13.72 -4.18
N ASP A 115 -13.72 13.26 -4.82
CA ASP A 115 -15.04 13.11 -4.21
C ASP A 115 -15.43 11.64 -3.91
N TRP A 116 -14.55 10.66 -4.14
CA TRP A 116 -14.87 9.23 -3.94
C TRP A 116 -15.31 8.89 -2.50
N THR A 117 -14.81 9.64 -1.52
CA THR A 117 -15.17 9.43 -0.10
C THR A 117 -16.57 9.92 0.25
N ASP A 118 -17.19 10.71 -0.62
CA ASP A 118 -18.53 11.25 -0.43
C ASP A 118 -19.60 10.36 -1.11
N ASP A 119 -19.17 9.27 -1.78
CA ASP A 119 -20.09 8.26 -2.32
C ASP A 119 -20.84 7.55 -1.18
N PRO A 120 -22.14 7.26 -1.35
CA PRO A 120 -22.94 6.56 -0.33
C PRO A 120 -22.29 5.29 0.24
N LEU A 121 -21.57 4.51 -0.57
CA LEU A 121 -20.88 3.30 -0.09
C LEU A 121 -19.74 3.60 0.88
N MET A 122 -19.19 4.81 0.88
CA MET A 122 -18.08 5.22 1.74
C MET A 122 -18.53 5.96 3.01
N LEU A 123 -19.83 6.26 3.11
CA LEU A 123 -20.38 7.01 4.25
C LEU A 123 -20.62 6.10 5.48
N GLY A 124 -20.92 6.73 6.61
CA GLY A 124 -21.26 6.08 7.87
C GLY A 124 -20.07 5.64 8.71
N GLY A 125 -18.84 5.79 8.19
CA GLY A 125 -17.60 5.44 8.90
C GLY A 125 -16.59 6.59 8.92
N ASN A 126 -15.32 6.24 8.91
CA ASN A 126 -14.21 7.19 8.98
C ASN A 126 -13.28 7.17 7.76
N VAL A 127 -13.76 6.65 6.61
CA VAL A 127 -12.94 6.50 5.39
C VAL A 127 -12.30 7.83 4.98
N LYS A 128 -13.07 8.92 4.95
CA LYS A 128 -12.59 10.25 4.57
C LYS A 128 -11.45 10.73 5.49
N GLN A 129 -11.63 10.59 6.80
CA GLN A 129 -10.61 10.98 7.77
C GLN A 129 -9.29 10.23 7.52
N ILE A 130 -9.35 8.91 7.39
CA ILE A 130 -8.15 8.07 7.18
C ILE A 130 -7.49 8.35 5.82
N TRP A 131 -8.31 8.65 4.81
CA TRP A 131 -7.81 9.09 3.50
C TRP A 131 -7.05 10.42 3.59
N ASP A 132 -7.61 11.40 4.31
CA ASP A 132 -6.96 12.69 4.51
C ASP A 132 -5.65 12.54 5.29
N GLU A 133 -5.65 11.77 6.40
CA GLU A 133 -4.43 11.44 7.16
C GLU A 133 -3.35 10.76 6.30
N THR A 134 -3.76 9.89 5.37
CA THR A 134 -2.86 9.21 4.44
C THR A 134 -2.20 10.17 3.47
N LYS A 135 -3.01 11.05 2.85
CA LYS A 135 -2.52 12.09 1.92
C LYS A 135 -1.55 13.04 2.62
N ASP A 136 -1.97 13.58 3.76
CA ASP A 136 -1.15 14.53 4.53
C ASP A 136 0.15 13.88 5.00
N GLY A 137 0.08 12.64 5.48
CA GLY A 137 1.27 11.89 5.90
C GLY A 137 2.27 11.68 4.76
N MET A 138 1.78 11.33 3.56
CA MET A 138 2.62 11.15 2.39
C MET A 138 3.20 12.48 1.88
N ASP A 139 2.41 13.54 1.86
CA ASP A 139 2.86 14.86 1.41
C ASP A 139 3.89 15.46 2.37
N VAL A 140 3.71 15.33 3.68
CA VAL A 140 4.71 15.71 4.70
C VAL A 140 5.99 14.90 4.57
N LEU A 141 5.87 13.60 4.27
CA LEU A 141 7.04 12.77 4.03
C LEU A 141 7.81 13.25 2.79
N LEU A 142 7.13 13.45 1.68
CA LEU A 142 7.76 13.91 0.43
C LEU A 142 8.36 15.31 0.56
N GLN A 143 7.75 16.18 1.36
CA GLN A 143 8.31 17.51 1.63
C GLN A 143 9.69 17.42 2.31
N LYS A 144 9.93 16.43 3.18
CA LYS A 144 11.25 16.18 3.79
C LYS A 144 12.31 15.77 2.75
N HIS A 145 11.85 15.23 1.62
CA HIS A 145 12.68 14.82 0.48
C HIS A 145 12.70 15.86 -0.65
N GLY A 146 12.22 17.10 -0.39
CA GLY A 146 12.28 18.21 -1.35
C GLY A 146 11.11 18.31 -2.33
N TYR A 147 10.03 17.52 -2.14
CA TYR A 147 8.88 17.54 -3.03
C TYR A 147 7.63 18.09 -2.31
N ARG A 148 7.14 19.25 -2.74
CA ARG A 148 5.97 19.91 -2.17
C ARG A 148 4.76 19.79 -3.11
N ARG A 149 3.66 19.23 -2.63
CA ARG A 149 2.43 19.09 -3.42
C ARG A 149 1.75 20.42 -3.66
N GLN A 150 1.30 20.65 -4.90
CA GLN A 150 0.51 21.80 -5.29
C GLN A 150 -0.39 21.41 -6.48
N ASN A 151 -1.71 21.58 -6.35
CA ASN A 151 -2.69 21.33 -7.42
C ASN A 151 -2.54 19.94 -8.11
N GLY A 152 -2.26 18.89 -7.33
CA GLY A 152 -2.14 17.52 -7.84
C GLY A 152 -0.78 17.15 -8.45
N ILE A 153 0.17 18.09 -8.56
CA ILE A 153 1.57 17.85 -8.94
C ILE A 153 2.49 18.10 -7.76
N TYR A 154 3.74 17.68 -7.89
CA TYR A 154 4.77 18.01 -6.91
C TYR A 154 5.76 19.01 -7.49
N LEU A 155 6.11 20.01 -6.71
CA LEU A 155 7.14 20.98 -7.04
C LEU A 155 8.43 20.60 -6.32
N CYS A 156 9.56 20.67 -7.03
CA CYS A 156 10.90 20.52 -6.45
C CYS A 156 11.84 21.60 -7.03
N GLU A 157 12.82 22.04 -6.23
CA GLU A 157 13.88 22.90 -6.72
C GLU A 157 14.89 22.10 -7.53
N ASN A 158 15.24 20.90 -7.02
CA ASN A 158 16.15 19.98 -7.67
C ASN A 158 15.60 18.56 -7.50
N ASN A 159 15.36 17.87 -8.61
CA ASN A 159 15.01 16.45 -8.58
C ASN A 159 16.21 15.64 -8.08
N THR A 160 15.97 14.60 -7.30
CA THR A 160 17.02 13.78 -6.67
C THR A 160 17.01 12.36 -7.25
N ASP A 161 18.13 11.64 -7.08
CA ASP A 161 18.27 10.21 -7.38
C ASP A 161 18.04 9.31 -6.15
N GLU A 162 17.50 9.89 -5.09
CA GLU A 162 17.24 9.17 -3.85
C GLU A 162 16.32 7.96 -4.05
N THR A 163 16.57 6.93 -3.26
CA THR A 163 15.63 5.83 -3.08
C THR A 163 15.18 5.79 -1.64
N ILE A 164 13.86 5.78 -1.41
CA ILE A 164 13.27 5.54 -0.09
C ILE A 164 12.45 4.26 -0.10
N ILE A 165 12.41 3.57 1.04
CA ILE A 165 11.69 2.30 1.18
C ILE A 165 10.64 2.43 2.29
N LEU A 166 9.38 2.10 1.96
CA LEU A 166 8.24 2.13 2.87
C LEU A 166 7.76 0.70 3.13
N PHE A 167 7.93 0.18 4.35
CA PHE A 167 7.38 -1.13 4.75
C PHE A 167 5.99 -0.92 5.34
N ARG A 168 4.97 -1.50 4.68
CA ARG A 168 3.56 -1.20 4.95
C ARG A 168 2.63 -2.38 4.61
N HIS A 169 1.31 -2.14 4.46
CA HIS A 169 0.25 -3.11 4.25
C HIS A 169 -0.44 -2.91 2.89
N PHE A 170 -1.44 -3.76 2.57
CA PHE A 170 -2.10 -3.70 1.27
C PHE A 170 -2.92 -2.43 1.08
N GLY A 171 -3.92 -2.18 1.93
CA GLY A 171 -4.87 -1.09 1.76
C GLY A 171 -4.20 0.28 1.75
N ILE A 172 -3.35 0.56 2.76
CA ILE A 172 -2.60 1.82 2.83
C ILE A 172 -1.65 1.99 1.62
N GLY A 173 -1.08 0.91 1.11
CA GLY A 173 -0.18 1.01 -0.03
C GLY A 173 -0.86 1.36 -1.33
N MET A 174 -2.06 0.84 -1.56
CA MET A 174 -2.87 1.22 -2.71
C MET A 174 -3.37 2.67 -2.56
N ALA A 175 -3.74 3.09 -1.35
CA ALA A 175 -4.11 4.47 -1.06
C ALA A 175 -2.94 5.45 -1.34
N ILE A 176 -1.73 5.14 -0.88
CA ILE A 176 -0.52 5.93 -1.19
C ILE A 176 -0.30 6.00 -2.71
N LEU A 177 -0.35 4.86 -3.40
CA LEU A 177 -0.16 4.83 -4.85
C LEU A 177 -1.22 5.68 -5.57
N ALA A 178 -2.50 5.54 -5.18
CA ALA A 178 -3.59 6.32 -5.72
C ALA A 178 -3.36 7.84 -5.59
N HIS A 179 -2.94 8.28 -4.39
CA HIS A 179 -2.61 9.67 -4.12
C HIS A 179 -1.47 10.19 -5.00
N LEU A 180 -0.39 9.39 -5.15
CA LEU A 180 0.77 9.77 -5.95
C LEU A 180 0.45 9.90 -7.45
N ILE A 181 -0.40 9.01 -7.98
CA ILE A 181 -0.76 9.00 -9.41
C ILE A 181 -2.08 9.72 -9.73
N ASN A 182 -2.66 10.41 -8.74
CA ASN A 182 -3.88 11.24 -8.88
C ASN A 182 -5.12 10.46 -9.35
N VAL A 183 -5.41 9.32 -8.74
CA VAL A 183 -6.64 8.55 -8.96
C VAL A 183 -7.34 8.23 -7.65
N SER A 184 -8.60 7.80 -7.70
CA SER A 184 -9.27 7.18 -6.56
C SER A 184 -8.57 5.87 -6.18
N PRO A 185 -8.49 5.49 -4.90
CA PRO A 185 -7.89 4.20 -4.49
C PRO A 185 -8.75 2.99 -4.86
N LEU A 186 -10.05 3.15 -5.10
CA LEU A 186 -10.95 2.02 -5.32
C LEU A 186 -10.55 1.11 -6.49
N PRO A 187 -10.23 1.62 -7.70
CA PRO A 187 -9.77 0.76 -8.79
C PRO A 187 -8.50 -0.04 -8.46
N LEU A 188 -7.63 0.54 -7.61
CA LEU A 188 -6.41 -0.13 -7.19
C LEU A 188 -6.71 -1.23 -6.15
N TRP A 189 -7.61 -0.98 -5.22
CA TRP A 189 -8.04 -1.96 -4.23
C TRP A 189 -8.79 -3.14 -4.84
N GLN A 190 -9.65 -2.86 -5.83
CA GLN A 190 -10.52 -3.87 -6.44
C GLN A 190 -9.85 -4.64 -7.58
N GLY A 191 -8.99 -3.97 -8.35
CA GLY A 191 -8.42 -4.54 -9.58
C GLY A 191 -7.03 -5.14 -9.42
N PHE A 192 -6.34 -4.92 -8.29
CA PHE A 192 -4.97 -5.38 -8.12
C PHE A 192 -4.77 -6.15 -6.81
N LEU A 193 -3.96 -7.18 -6.88
CA LEU A 193 -3.47 -7.90 -5.72
C LEU A 193 -1.96 -7.73 -5.61
N CYS A 194 -1.51 -7.09 -4.54
CA CYS A 194 -0.10 -7.14 -4.16
C CYS A 194 0.08 -8.25 -3.13
N VAL A 195 0.64 -9.38 -3.52
CA VAL A 195 0.93 -10.50 -2.62
C VAL A 195 1.85 -10.09 -1.46
N PRO A 196 1.86 -10.80 -0.33
CA PRO A 196 2.83 -10.59 0.75
C PRO A 196 4.27 -10.49 0.24
N SER A 197 5.07 -9.66 0.87
CA SER A 197 6.44 -9.29 0.50
C SER A 197 6.64 -8.61 -0.85
N ALA A 198 5.57 -8.38 -1.64
CA ALA A 198 5.68 -7.72 -2.94
C ALA A 198 6.14 -6.26 -2.83
N VAL A 199 6.84 -5.82 -3.87
CA VAL A 199 7.39 -4.46 -4.01
C VAL A 199 6.71 -3.73 -5.14
N THR A 200 6.15 -2.57 -4.86
CA THR A 200 5.67 -1.62 -5.87
C THR A 200 6.70 -0.51 -6.00
N THR A 201 7.12 -0.22 -7.22
CA THR A 201 8.13 0.81 -7.50
C THR A 201 7.49 2.00 -8.17
N VAL A 202 7.64 3.17 -7.56
CA VAL A 202 7.19 4.46 -8.08
C VAL A 202 8.39 5.35 -8.29
N VAL A 203 8.43 6.08 -9.40
CA VAL A 203 9.50 7.01 -9.74
C VAL A 203 8.95 8.40 -10.00
N THR A 204 9.75 9.43 -9.72
CA THR A 204 9.45 10.79 -10.16
C THR A 204 9.75 10.94 -11.65
N GLN A 205 8.96 11.73 -12.34
CA GLN A 205 9.22 12.18 -13.70
C GLN A 205 9.07 13.70 -13.76
N GLU A 206 10.15 14.39 -14.07
CA GLU A 206 10.16 15.83 -14.30
C GLU A 206 9.99 16.10 -15.80
N ARG A 207 8.80 16.55 -16.20
CA ARG A 207 8.49 16.90 -17.61
C ARG A 207 8.63 18.37 -17.91
N ARG A 208 8.52 19.20 -16.88
CA ARG A 208 8.81 20.65 -16.88
C ARG A 208 9.70 20.92 -15.69
N LYS A 209 10.63 21.84 -15.84
CA LYS A 209 11.59 22.14 -14.77
C LYS A 209 10.85 22.53 -13.48
N GLY A 210 11.15 21.77 -12.43
CA GLY A 210 10.56 21.95 -11.09
C GLY A 210 9.15 21.37 -10.93
N GLU A 211 8.52 20.80 -11.99
CA GLU A 211 7.21 20.14 -11.91
C GLU A 211 7.38 18.62 -12.05
N VAL A 212 7.03 17.89 -11.00
CA VAL A 212 7.23 16.45 -10.90
C VAL A 212 5.91 15.70 -10.82
N GLU A 213 5.81 14.65 -11.60
CA GLU A 213 4.75 13.63 -11.54
C GLU A 213 5.34 12.32 -10.99
N PHE A 214 4.49 11.49 -10.37
CA PHE A 214 4.87 10.14 -9.97
C PHE A 214 4.34 9.11 -10.96
N ARG A 215 5.18 8.12 -11.30
CA ARG A 215 4.82 7.01 -12.17
C ARG A 215 5.10 5.68 -11.51
N CYS A 216 4.11 4.80 -11.51
CA CYS A 216 4.28 3.41 -11.10
C CYS A 216 4.93 2.63 -12.27
N VAL A 217 6.16 2.17 -12.07
CA VAL A 217 6.90 1.40 -13.09
C VAL A 217 6.81 -0.10 -12.86
N SER A 218 6.44 -0.53 -11.64
CA SER A 218 6.21 -1.93 -11.28
C SER A 218 5.23 -1.98 -10.11
N LEU A 219 4.21 -2.81 -10.22
CA LEU A 219 3.20 -3.00 -9.18
C LEU A 219 3.22 -4.45 -8.71
N GLY A 220 3.42 -4.67 -7.40
CA GLY A 220 3.29 -5.98 -6.79
C GLY A 220 4.37 -7.00 -7.20
N ASP A 221 5.58 -6.56 -7.53
CA ASP A 221 6.67 -7.43 -7.97
C ASP A 221 7.17 -8.34 -6.83
N ALA A 222 6.94 -9.64 -7.00
CA ALA A 222 7.40 -10.73 -6.12
C ALA A 222 8.50 -11.60 -6.76
N SER A 223 9.27 -11.07 -7.70
CA SER A 223 10.31 -11.79 -8.43
C SER A 223 11.35 -12.45 -7.53
N HIS A 224 11.64 -11.88 -6.35
CA HIS A 224 12.55 -12.45 -5.36
C HIS A 224 12.08 -13.82 -4.82
N LEU A 225 10.78 -14.10 -4.83
CA LEU A 225 10.23 -15.40 -4.46
C LEU A 225 10.33 -16.38 -5.64
N LEU A 226 9.95 -15.93 -6.84
CA LEU A 226 9.93 -16.77 -8.04
C LEU A 226 11.34 -17.23 -8.44
N GLN A 227 12.35 -16.39 -8.28
CA GLN A 227 13.76 -16.74 -8.52
C GLN A 227 14.24 -17.90 -7.65
N GLU A 228 13.72 -18.00 -6.42
CA GLU A 228 14.02 -19.08 -5.49
C GLU A 228 12.97 -20.20 -5.53
N LYS A 229 12.13 -20.24 -6.58
CA LYS A 229 11.07 -21.23 -6.79
C LYS A 229 10.07 -21.30 -5.63
N GLN A 230 9.87 -20.21 -4.92
CA GLN A 230 8.87 -20.10 -3.87
C GLN A 230 7.57 -19.48 -4.44
N ASN A 231 6.44 -20.14 -4.15
CA ASN A 231 5.14 -19.57 -4.48
C ASN A 231 4.79 -18.44 -3.50
N PRO A 232 4.39 -17.26 -4.01
CA PRO A 232 3.89 -16.20 -3.16
C PRO A 232 2.72 -16.68 -2.29
N SER A 233 2.61 -16.13 -1.09
CA SER A 233 1.42 -16.31 -0.27
C SER A 233 0.21 -15.66 -0.94
N LEU A 234 -0.96 -16.28 -0.81
CA LEU A 234 -2.25 -15.73 -1.24
C LEU A 234 -3.01 -15.05 -0.10
N ALA A 235 -2.35 -14.81 1.05
CA ALA A 235 -2.96 -14.10 2.17
C ALA A 235 -3.44 -12.70 1.74
N GLY A 236 -4.70 -12.41 2.02
CA GLY A 236 -5.40 -11.19 1.59
C GLY A 236 -6.24 -11.33 0.32
N LEU A 237 -6.32 -12.53 -0.31
CA LEU A 237 -7.41 -12.86 -1.22
C LEU A 237 -8.68 -13.15 -0.43
N PHE A 238 -9.83 -12.89 -1.05
CA PHE A 238 -11.14 -13.25 -0.54
C PHE A 238 -11.51 -14.66 -1.10
N PRO A 239 -11.33 -15.74 -0.33
CA PRO A 239 -11.43 -17.11 -0.87
C PRO A 239 -12.79 -17.77 -0.62
N GLU A 240 -13.86 -17.00 -0.46
CA GLU A 240 -15.18 -17.50 -0.02
C GLU A 240 -15.68 -18.65 -0.89
N CYS A 241 -15.69 -18.48 -2.21
CA CYS A 241 -16.15 -19.50 -3.14
C CYS A 241 -15.30 -20.77 -3.10
N TYR A 242 -13.98 -20.64 -2.87
CA TYR A 242 -13.07 -21.79 -2.79
C TYR A 242 -13.24 -22.58 -1.48
N ASN A 243 -13.76 -21.93 -0.45
CA ASN A 243 -14.04 -22.55 0.84
C ASN A 243 -15.52 -23.02 0.97
N GLY A 244 -16.31 -22.97 -0.12
CA GLY A 244 -17.72 -23.35 -0.11
C GLY A 244 -18.60 -22.35 0.67
N ILE A 245 -18.15 -21.14 0.87
CA ILE A 245 -18.88 -20.08 1.55
C ILE A 245 -19.56 -19.22 0.49
N ASP A 246 -20.89 -19.11 0.59
CA ASP A 246 -21.66 -18.18 -0.23
C ASP A 246 -21.65 -16.80 0.41
N SER A 247 -20.95 -15.87 -0.22
CA SER A 247 -20.80 -14.50 0.26
C SER A 247 -22.02 -13.60 -0.05
N THR A 248 -23.08 -14.15 -0.64
CA THR A 248 -24.33 -13.38 -0.86
C THR A 248 -25.09 -13.10 0.44
N ASP A 249 -24.81 -13.84 1.52
CA ASP A 249 -25.38 -13.59 2.84
C ASP A 249 -24.34 -12.91 3.76
N PRO A 250 -24.49 -11.60 4.04
CA PRO A 250 -23.54 -10.86 4.89
C PRO A 250 -23.42 -11.42 6.32
N ASN A 251 -24.41 -12.20 6.78
CA ASN A 251 -24.36 -12.81 8.11
C ASN A 251 -23.48 -14.08 8.14
N LYS A 252 -23.20 -14.64 6.97
CA LYS A 252 -22.32 -15.80 6.79
C LYS A 252 -20.90 -15.43 6.36
N TRP A 253 -20.62 -14.17 6.14
CA TRP A 253 -19.26 -13.75 5.83
C TRP A 253 -18.33 -14.14 6.99
N PRO A 254 -17.32 -14.98 6.74
CA PRO A 254 -16.27 -15.13 7.70
C PRO A 254 -15.67 -13.74 7.83
N ALA A 255 -15.55 -13.27 9.04
CA ALA A 255 -14.76 -12.09 9.26
C ALA A 255 -13.33 -12.48 8.85
N HIS A 256 -12.86 -11.94 7.72
CA HIS A 256 -11.49 -12.14 7.29
C HIS A 256 -10.56 -11.70 8.41
N GLU A 257 -9.59 -12.53 8.74
CA GLU A 257 -8.64 -12.23 9.82
C GLU A 257 -7.99 -10.85 9.62
N GLU A 258 -7.75 -10.47 8.35
CA GLU A 258 -7.24 -9.13 8.00
C GLU A 258 -8.27 -8.04 8.28
N ALA A 259 -9.52 -8.22 7.84
CA ALA A 259 -10.59 -7.26 8.09
C ALA A 259 -10.88 -7.12 9.59
N GLN A 260 -10.90 -8.23 10.34
CA GLN A 260 -11.04 -8.19 11.80
C GLN A 260 -9.87 -7.46 12.48
N ALA A 261 -8.64 -7.68 12.02
CA ALA A 261 -7.47 -7.00 12.57
C ALA A 261 -7.46 -5.49 12.29
N ILE A 262 -8.05 -5.07 11.17
CA ILE A 262 -8.19 -3.65 10.80
C ILE A 262 -9.33 -2.98 11.58
N LEU A 263 -10.42 -3.71 11.85
CA LEU A 263 -11.63 -3.19 12.46
C LEU A 263 -11.61 -3.21 14.01
N LYS A 264 -10.63 -3.89 14.62
CA LYS A 264 -10.33 -3.82 16.05
C LYS A 264 -9.57 -2.55 16.40
#